data_186df353149c08a032a8446ff11e2845
#
_entry.id   186df353149c08a032a8446ff11e2845
#
_cell.length_a   1.000
_cell.length_b   1.000
_cell.length_c   1.000
_cell.angle_alpha   90.00
_cell.angle_beta   90.00
_cell.angle_gamma   90.00
#
_symmetry.space_group_name_H-M   'P 1'
#
loop_
_entity.id
_entity.type
_entity.pdbx_description
1 polymer ?
#
loop_
_entity_poly.entity_id
_entity_poly.type
_entity_poly.pdbx_seq_one_letter_code
_entity_poly.pdbx_strand_id
1 'polypeptide(L)'
;MLCVSCKKEVPVGAYCCLCGWKQRLQPEACTLMAVYQKWSNRKYPKIGRHCVRDYSNAFKKLEPLYNVPLPEIDVDDLQDLIDACPPSASARQKVRVLLSQLSKYAISQDLLQNPLCAGLDFSGKKAQARPIFSLEQIKVLQTCGKNKTYKYWQDARILLCLIFTGLRPNELFALRLPNISITQKKIVGGGKTAAGTNRPIPI
;
A
#
# COMPACT_ATOMS: atom_id res chain seq x y z
N MET A 1 -35.40 14.04 -13.10
CA MET A 1 -34.08 14.47 -13.62
C MET A 1 -34.10 14.52 -15.14
N LEU A 2 -33.26 15.36 -15.75
CA LEU A 2 -33.12 15.39 -17.22
C LEU A 2 -32.21 14.27 -17.70
N CYS A 3 -32.65 13.50 -18.68
CA CYS A 3 -31.82 12.49 -19.32
C CYS A 3 -30.73 13.16 -20.15
N VAL A 4 -29.46 12.73 -19.99
CA VAL A 4 -28.30 13.31 -20.72
C VAL A 4 -28.39 13.04 -22.21
N SER A 5 -29.00 11.93 -22.62
CA SER A 5 -29.11 11.53 -24.04
C SER A 5 -30.32 12.17 -24.75
N CYS A 6 -31.51 11.95 -24.24
CA CYS A 6 -32.73 12.45 -24.93
C CYS A 6 -33.23 13.79 -24.41
N LYS A 7 -32.58 14.38 -23.37
CA LYS A 7 -32.90 15.67 -22.72
C LYS A 7 -34.35 15.81 -22.24
N LYS A 8 -35.06 14.70 -22.07
CA LYS A 8 -36.42 14.69 -21.53
C LYS A 8 -36.41 14.46 -20.02
N GLU A 9 -37.37 15.02 -19.33
CA GLU A 9 -37.58 14.79 -17.90
C GLU A 9 -38.05 13.36 -17.65
N VAL A 10 -37.33 12.64 -16.82
CA VAL A 10 -37.56 11.21 -16.53
C VAL A 10 -37.43 10.94 -15.03
N PRO A 11 -38.11 9.93 -14.51
CA PRO A 11 -37.92 9.50 -13.11
C PRO A 11 -36.46 9.14 -12.83
N VAL A 12 -36.07 9.26 -11.56
CA VAL A 12 -34.75 8.82 -11.11
C VAL A 12 -34.65 7.30 -11.21
N GLY A 13 -33.72 6.80 -12.00
CA GLY A 13 -33.52 5.36 -12.21
C GLY A 13 -32.19 5.08 -12.89
N ALA A 14 -31.76 3.82 -12.92
CA ALA A 14 -30.51 3.41 -13.54
C ALA A 14 -30.49 3.59 -15.07
N TYR A 15 -31.66 3.60 -15.68
CA TYR A 15 -31.83 3.77 -17.13
C TYR A 15 -32.96 4.74 -17.43
N CYS A 16 -32.84 5.51 -18.50
CA CYS A 16 -33.90 6.34 -19.02
C CYS A 16 -35.04 5.48 -19.56
N CYS A 17 -36.25 5.66 -19.03
CA CYS A 17 -37.43 4.92 -19.47
C CYS A 17 -37.86 5.24 -20.91
N LEU A 18 -37.39 6.36 -21.51
CA LEU A 18 -37.76 6.81 -22.84
C LEU A 18 -36.77 6.39 -23.96
N CYS A 19 -35.44 6.41 -23.64
CA CYS A 19 -34.42 6.11 -24.66
C CYS A 19 -33.48 4.97 -24.26
N GLY A 20 -33.70 4.33 -23.11
CA GLY A 20 -32.87 3.23 -22.63
C GLY A 20 -31.44 3.65 -22.18
N TRP A 21 -31.11 4.95 -22.27
CA TRP A 21 -29.78 5.41 -21.90
C TRP A 21 -29.55 5.25 -20.39
N LYS A 22 -28.40 4.68 -20.00
CA LYS A 22 -27.99 4.53 -18.62
C LYS A 22 -27.85 5.91 -17.97
N GLN A 23 -28.67 6.19 -16.96
CA GLN A 23 -28.63 7.47 -16.27
C GLN A 23 -27.43 7.51 -15.31
N ARG A 24 -26.82 8.69 -15.18
CA ARG A 24 -25.78 8.88 -14.16
C ARG A 24 -26.43 8.75 -12.79
N LEU A 25 -25.79 7.98 -11.92
CA LEU A 25 -26.15 7.90 -10.50
C LEU A 25 -26.19 9.30 -9.89
N GLN A 26 -27.06 9.47 -8.89
CA GLN A 26 -27.16 10.76 -8.17
C GLN A 26 -25.78 11.20 -7.66
N PRO A 27 -25.50 12.52 -7.63
CA PRO A 27 -24.21 13.08 -7.21
C PRO A 27 -23.68 12.51 -5.88
N GLU A 28 -24.59 12.31 -4.90
CA GLU A 28 -24.26 11.75 -3.59
C GLU A 28 -23.70 10.30 -3.65
N ALA A 29 -24.14 9.51 -4.63
CA ALA A 29 -23.66 8.14 -4.80
C ALA A 29 -22.28 8.05 -5.49
N CYS A 30 -21.80 9.17 -6.02
CA CYS A 30 -20.55 9.28 -6.79
C CYS A 30 -19.43 10.03 -6.06
N THR A 31 -19.61 10.41 -4.79
CA THR A 31 -18.56 11.09 -4.02
C THR A 31 -17.34 10.17 -3.81
N LEU A 32 -16.17 10.78 -3.63
CA LEU A 32 -14.94 10.06 -3.36
C LEU A 32 -15.08 9.10 -2.17
N MET A 33 -15.75 9.55 -1.09
CA MET A 33 -16.02 8.71 0.09
C MET A 33 -16.92 7.53 -0.24
N ALA A 34 -18.03 7.75 -0.95
CA ALA A 34 -18.98 6.69 -1.28
C ALA A 34 -18.33 5.60 -2.17
N VAL A 35 -17.52 6.02 -3.13
CA VAL A 35 -16.79 5.10 -4.00
C VAL A 35 -15.72 4.35 -3.22
N TYR A 36 -14.96 5.03 -2.36
CA TYR A 36 -13.99 4.38 -1.49
C TYR A 36 -14.64 3.33 -0.58
N GLN A 37 -15.76 3.61 0.04
CA GLN A 37 -16.48 2.66 0.90
C GLN A 37 -16.91 1.41 0.10
N LYS A 38 -17.54 1.60 -1.07
CA LYS A 38 -17.94 0.48 -1.92
C LYS A 38 -16.75 -0.37 -2.39
N TRP A 39 -15.65 0.28 -2.77
CA TRP A 39 -14.42 -0.38 -3.18
C TRP A 39 -13.75 -1.11 -2.01
N SER A 40 -13.60 -0.45 -0.86
CA SER A 40 -12.92 -1.00 0.31
C SER A 40 -13.65 -2.22 0.87
N ASN A 41 -14.99 -2.20 0.93
CA ASN A 41 -15.80 -3.35 1.37
C ASN A 41 -15.54 -4.60 0.52
N ARG A 42 -15.27 -4.44 -0.77
CA ARG A 42 -14.94 -5.56 -1.67
C ARG A 42 -13.46 -5.96 -1.64
N LYS A 43 -12.56 -5.01 -1.39
CA LYS A 43 -11.11 -5.21 -1.47
C LYS A 43 -10.50 -5.67 -0.17
N TYR A 44 -10.88 -5.09 0.96
CA TYR A 44 -10.24 -5.31 2.26
C TYR A 44 -10.29 -6.74 2.77
N PRO A 45 -11.39 -7.51 2.59
CA PRO A 45 -11.42 -8.92 2.98
C PRO A 45 -10.41 -9.80 2.24
N LYS A 46 -9.90 -9.34 1.09
CA LYS A 46 -9.02 -10.10 0.19
C LYS A 46 -7.53 -9.74 0.34
N ILE A 47 -7.19 -8.81 1.24
CA ILE A 47 -5.82 -8.30 1.40
C ILE A 47 -5.36 -8.33 2.85
N GLY A 48 -4.04 -8.34 3.05
CA GLY A 48 -3.45 -8.35 4.39
C GLY A 48 -3.60 -7.02 5.14
N ARG A 49 -3.59 -7.07 6.47
CA ARG A 49 -3.77 -5.90 7.38
C ARG A 49 -2.84 -4.73 7.07
N HIS A 50 -1.61 -4.99 6.63
CA HIS A 50 -0.66 -3.93 6.26
C HIS A 50 -1.13 -3.14 5.03
N CYS A 51 -1.65 -3.82 4.01
CA CYS A 51 -2.20 -3.17 2.82
C CYS A 51 -3.46 -2.35 3.17
N VAL A 52 -4.35 -2.89 4.02
CA VAL A 52 -5.53 -2.15 4.51
C VAL A 52 -5.09 -0.86 5.19
N ARG A 53 -4.12 -0.93 6.12
CA ARG A 53 -3.59 0.25 6.82
C ARG A 53 -2.98 1.26 5.84
N ASP A 54 -2.23 0.80 4.85
CA ASP A 54 -1.62 1.68 3.86
C ASP A 54 -2.65 2.41 3.01
N TYR A 55 -3.70 1.72 2.56
CA TYR A 55 -4.81 2.34 1.84
C TYR A 55 -5.61 3.32 2.71
N SER A 56 -5.92 2.94 3.95
CA SER A 56 -6.63 3.83 4.88
C SER A 56 -5.83 5.10 5.18
N ASN A 57 -4.51 4.98 5.39
CA ASN A 57 -3.63 6.13 5.62
C ASN A 57 -3.47 7.01 4.37
N ALA A 58 -3.46 6.41 3.18
CA ALA A 58 -3.44 7.17 1.93
C ALA A 58 -4.77 7.91 1.73
N PHE A 59 -5.91 7.27 2.04
CA PHE A 59 -7.23 7.88 1.91
C PHE A 59 -7.42 9.08 2.83
N LYS A 60 -6.97 9.01 4.09
CA LYS A 60 -7.03 10.14 5.02
C LYS A 60 -6.41 11.44 4.48
N LYS A 61 -5.45 11.34 3.58
CA LYS A 61 -4.81 12.52 2.95
C LYS A 61 -5.71 13.21 1.93
N LEU A 62 -6.77 12.54 1.50
CA LEU A 62 -7.75 13.05 0.55
C LEU A 62 -9.01 13.57 1.25
N GLU A 63 -8.95 13.81 2.58
CA GLU A 63 -10.10 14.22 3.41
C GLU A 63 -10.85 15.43 2.85
N PRO A 64 -10.20 16.50 2.35
CA PRO A 64 -10.93 17.65 1.81
C PRO A 64 -11.84 17.32 0.61
N LEU A 65 -11.54 16.24 -0.11
CA LEU A 65 -12.28 15.81 -1.30
C LEU A 65 -13.32 14.71 -1.03
N TYR A 66 -13.53 14.30 0.21
CA TYR A 66 -14.40 13.17 0.54
C TYR A 66 -15.82 13.32 0.01
N ASN A 67 -16.38 14.53 0.08
CA ASN A 67 -17.76 14.84 -0.31
C ASN A 67 -17.87 15.37 -1.75
N VAL A 68 -16.73 15.49 -2.45
CA VAL A 68 -16.71 15.96 -3.84
C VAL A 68 -17.08 14.81 -4.76
N PRO A 69 -18.01 14.99 -5.70
CA PRO A 69 -18.32 14.00 -6.73
C PRO A 69 -17.05 13.73 -7.58
N LEU A 70 -16.77 12.45 -7.85
CA LEU A 70 -15.57 12.05 -8.61
C LEU A 70 -15.37 12.79 -9.94
N PRO A 71 -16.42 13.03 -10.76
CA PRO A 71 -16.26 13.76 -12.02
C PRO A 71 -15.94 15.25 -11.86
N GLU A 72 -16.14 15.80 -10.66
CA GLU A 72 -15.93 17.23 -10.33
C GLU A 72 -14.59 17.46 -9.62
N ILE A 73 -13.85 16.39 -9.30
CA ILE A 73 -12.53 16.51 -8.69
C ILE A 73 -11.56 17.05 -9.72
N ASP A 74 -10.99 18.23 -9.44
CA ASP A 74 -9.98 18.85 -10.29
C ASP A 74 -8.61 18.19 -10.06
N VAL A 75 -7.80 18.22 -11.12
CA VAL A 75 -6.41 17.73 -11.10
C VAL A 75 -5.56 18.60 -10.16
N ASP A 76 -5.79 19.90 -10.17
CA ASP A 76 -5.02 20.85 -9.33
C ASP A 76 -5.33 20.62 -7.84
N ASP A 77 -6.59 20.41 -7.46
CA ASP A 77 -6.97 20.08 -6.08
C ASP A 77 -6.29 18.79 -5.59
N LEU A 78 -6.22 17.78 -6.46
CA LEU A 78 -5.52 16.54 -6.14
C LEU A 78 -4.01 16.74 -6.04
N GLN A 79 -3.43 17.58 -6.91
CA GLN A 79 -1.99 17.87 -6.88
C GLN A 79 -1.60 18.59 -5.61
N ASP A 80 -2.37 19.59 -5.18
CA ASP A 80 -2.15 20.34 -3.94
C ASP A 80 -2.14 19.39 -2.72
N LEU A 81 -3.08 18.45 -2.66
CA LEU A 81 -3.12 17.45 -1.58
C LEU A 81 -1.92 16.48 -1.63
N ILE A 82 -1.44 16.14 -2.83
CA ILE A 82 -0.23 15.31 -3.00
C ILE A 82 1.00 16.09 -2.55
N ASP A 83 1.08 17.38 -2.86
CA ASP A 83 2.20 18.24 -2.50
C ASP A 83 2.23 18.57 -1.01
N ALA A 84 1.07 18.67 -0.37
CA ALA A 84 0.94 18.73 1.08
C ALA A 84 1.36 17.43 1.80
N CYS A 85 1.47 16.29 1.07
CA CYS A 85 1.99 15.05 1.65
C CYS A 85 3.48 15.21 2.02
N PRO A 86 3.96 14.45 3.05
CA PRO A 86 5.39 14.41 3.34
C PRO A 86 6.22 14.20 2.07
N PRO A 87 7.37 14.86 1.92
CA PRO A 87 8.15 14.85 0.67
C PRO A 87 8.77 13.48 0.33
N SER A 88 8.40 12.45 1.05
CA SER A 88 8.83 11.06 0.80
C SER A 88 8.15 10.49 -0.45
N ALA A 89 8.94 10.07 -1.42
CA ALA A 89 8.44 9.37 -2.60
C ALA A 89 7.54 8.17 -2.25
N SER A 90 7.86 7.44 -1.17
CA SER A 90 7.06 6.30 -0.69
C SER A 90 5.65 6.71 -0.23
N ALA A 91 5.52 7.88 0.43
CA ALA A 91 4.22 8.36 0.91
C ALA A 91 3.32 8.79 -0.26
N ARG A 92 3.87 9.54 -1.22
CA ARG A 92 3.17 9.96 -2.44
C ARG A 92 2.80 8.75 -3.32
N GLN A 93 3.69 7.77 -3.43
CA GLN A 93 3.43 6.54 -4.16
C GLN A 93 2.25 5.74 -3.59
N LYS A 94 2.03 5.74 -2.27
CA LYS A 94 0.86 5.07 -1.66
C LYS A 94 -0.46 5.75 -2.06
N VAL A 95 -0.47 7.09 -2.13
CA VAL A 95 -1.62 7.84 -2.64
C VAL A 95 -1.89 7.51 -4.10
N ARG A 96 -0.84 7.50 -4.94
CA ARG A 96 -0.93 7.10 -6.35
C ARG A 96 -1.56 5.72 -6.52
N VAL A 97 -1.08 4.72 -5.75
CA VAL A 97 -1.60 3.36 -5.81
C VAL A 97 -3.08 3.32 -5.44
N LEU A 98 -3.49 4.05 -4.40
CA LEU A 98 -4.90 4.14 -4.01
C LEU A 98 -5.74 4.79 -5.11
N LEU A 99 -5.35 5.96 -5.61
CA LEU A 99 -6.06 6.68 -6.68
C LEU A 99 -6.20 5.81 -7.94
N SER A 100 -5.14 5.08 -8.30
CA SER A 100 -5.19 4.13 -9.43
C SER A 100 -6.21 3.01 -9.20
N GLN A 101 -6.29 2.45 -7.98
CA GLN A 101 -7.27 1.40 -7.66
C GLN A 101 -8.70 1.93 -7.66
N LEU A 102 -8.93 3.13 -7.09
CA LEU A 102 -10.24 3.78 -7.08
C LEU A 102 -10.69 4.14 -8.50
N SER A 103 -9.78 4.69 -9.31
CA SER A 103 -10.06 5.00 -10.73
C SER A 103 -10.48 3.76 -11.51
N LYS A 104 -9.74 2.66 -11.39
CA LYS A 104 -10.08 1.39 -12.06
C LYS A 104 -11.47 0.91 -11.65
N TYR A 105 -11.78 1.01 -10.35
CA TYR A 105 -13.10 0.64 -9.85
C TYR A 105 -14.18 1.59 -10.38
N ALA A 106 -13.97 2.90 -10.32
CA ALA A 106 -14.93 3.90 -10.77
C ALA A 106 -15.20 3.80 -12.28
N ILE A 107 -14.17 3.58 -13.09
CA ILE A 107 -14.29 3.35 -14.55
C ILE A 107 -15.11 2.08 -14.82
N SER A 108 -14.86 0.99 -14.07
CA SER A 108 -15.64 -0.24 -14.22
C SER A 108 -17.12 -0.11 -13.82
N GLN A 109 -17.47 0.97 -13.10
CA GLN A 109 -18.85 1.30 -12.72
C GLN A 109 -19.42 2.46 -13.56
N ASP A 110 -18.75 2.86 -14.65
CA ASP A 110 -19.10 3.99 -15.51
C ASP A 110 -19.25 5.35 -14.77
N LEU A 111 -18.53 5.50 -13.64
CA LEU A 111 -18.52 6.73 -12.84
C LEU A 111 -17.44 7.72 -13.29
N LEU A 112 -16.40 7.25 -13.95
CA LEU A 112 -15.31 8.02 -14.53
C LEU A 112 -15.02 7.55 -15.95
N GLN A 113 -14.54 8.47 -16.78
CA GLN A 113 -14.01 8.15 -18.12
C GLN A 113 -12.48 8.01 -18.09
N ASN A 114 -11.80 8.85 -17.31
CA ASN A 114 -10.35 8.88 -17.20
C ASN A 114 -9.89 8.59 -15.77
N PRO A 115 -8.69 8.05 -15.59
CA PRO A 115 -8.13 7.82 -14.25
C PRO A 115 -7.87 9.15 -13.52
N LEU A 116 -8.23 9.24 -12.23
CA LEU A 116 -7.93 10.38 -11.35
C LEU A 116 -6.43 10.69 -11.24
N CYS A 117 -5.56 9.72 -11.49
CA CYS A 117 -4.12 9.91 -11.41
C CYS A 117 -3.48 10.36 -12.74
N ALA A 118 -4.28 10.60 -13.78
CA ALA A 118 -3.77 11.10 -15.05
C ALA A 118 -3.30 12.55 -14.90
N GLY A 119 -2.08 12.85 -15.33
CA GLY A 119 -1.50 14.19 -15.25
C GLY A 119 -0.90 14.59 -13.89
N LEU A 120 -1.06 13.77 -12.84
CA LEU A 120 -0.52 14.08 -11.50
C LEU A 120 0.96 13.73 -11.38
N ASP A 121 1.72 14.62 -10.73
CA ASP A 121 3.10 14.36 -10.32
C ASP A 121 3.17 13.78 -8.91
N PHE A 122 3.74 12.60 -8.82
CA PHE A 122 4.00 11.89 -7.56
C PHE A 122 5.49 11.86 -7.22
N SER A 123 6.30 12.70 -7.85
CA SER A 123 7.73 12.80 -7.56
C SER A 123 7.94 13.19 -6.09
N GLY A 124 9.04 12.75 -5.54
CA GLY A 124 9.39 13.05 -4.15
C GLY A 124 10.84 12.69 -3.86
N LYS A 125 11.35 13.14 -2.72
CA LYS A 125 12.71 12.84 -2.29
C LYS A 125 12.88 11.32 -2.18
N LYS A 126 13.83 10.78 -2.93
CA LYS A 126 14.23 9.38 -2.80
C LYS A 126 14.73 9.12 -1.39
N ALA A 127 14.36 7.98 -0.82
CA ALA A 127 14.93 7.56 0.45
C ALA A 127 16.45 7.46 0.31
N GLN A 128 17.18 8.08 1.24
CA GLN A 128 18.62 7.91 1.31
C GLN A 128 18.94 6.44 1.60
N ALA A 129 19.88 5.87 0.86
CA ALA A 129 20.33 4.52 1.11
C ALA A 129 20.89 4.43 2.54
N ARG A 130 20.43 3.45 3.31
CA ARG A 130 20.98 3.21 4.63
C ARG A 130 22.36 2.59 4.47
N PRO A 131 23.38 3.09 5.22
CA PRO A 131 24.69 2.48 5.19
C PRO A 131 24.61 1.03 5.69
N ILE A 132 25.44 0.17 5.14
CA ILE A 132 25.66 -1.18 5.65
C ILE A 132 26.61 -1.13 6.85
N PHE A 133 26.53 -2.12 7.73
CA PHE A 133 27.48 -2.22 8.85
C PHE A 133 28.93 -2.40 8.35
N SER A 134 29.86 -1.63 8.91
CA SER A 134 31.28 -1.83 8.68
C SER A 134 31.79 -3.07 9.43
N LEU A 135 32.97 -3.58 9.04
CA LEU A 135 33.59 -4.71 9.73
C LEU A 135 33.86 -4.42 11.20
N GLU A 136 34.24 -3.19 11.53
CA GLU A 136 34.47 -2.74 12.91
C GLU A 136 33.18 -2.77 13.71
N GLN A 137 32.08 -2.30 13.13
CA GLN A 137 30.76 -2.33 13.78
C GLN A 137 30.28 -3.78 14.00
N ILE A 138 30.55 -4.68 13.06
CA ILE A 138 30.25 -6.12 13.21
C ILE A 138 31.06 -6.72 14.37
N LYS A 139 32.36 -6.39 14.50
CA LYS A 139 33.19 -6.83 15.65
C LYS A 139 32.64 -6.32 16.97
N VAL A 140 32.20 -5.07 17.04
CA VAL A 140 31.55 -4.52 18.25
C VAL A 140 30.28 -5.31 18.56
N LEU A 141 29.43 -5.59 17.60
CA LEU A 141 28.23 -6.42 17.79
C LEU A 141 28.58 -7.82 18.29
N GLN A 142 29.64 -8.43 17.80
CA GLN A 142 30.12 -9.74 18.28
C GLN A 142 30.53 -9.70 19.74
N THR A 143 31.25 -8.66 20.15
CA THR A 143 31.65 -8.44 21.55
C THR A 143 30.45 -8.22 22.45
N CYS A 144 29.51 -7.35 22.05
CA CYS A 144 28.25 -7.11 22.77
C CYS A 144 27.41 -8.38 22.90
N GLY A 145 27.32 -9.17 21.84
CA GLY A 145 26.55 -10.42 21.82
C GLY A 145 27.13 -11.55 22.70
N LYS A 146 28.43 -11.51 23.00
CA LYS A 146 29.08 -12.44 23.93
C LYS A 146 28.92 -12.01 25.39
N ASN A 147 28.79 -10.73 25.67
CA ASN A 147 28.71 -10.20 27.03
C ASN A 147 27.26 -10.23 27.53
N LYS A 148 26.90 -11.25 28.31
CA LYS A 148 25.55 -11.43 28.87
C LYS A 148 25.16 -10.33 29.89
N THR A 149 26.09 -9.56 30.42
CA THR A 149 25.80 -8.44 31.31
C THR A 149 25.40 -7.17 30.53
N TYR A 150 25.68 -7.13 29.25
CA TYR A 150 25.27 -6.02 28.39
C TYR A 150 23.76 -6.05 28.15
N LYS A 151 23.07 -4.96 28.46
CA LYS A 151 21.62 -4.85 28.42
C LYS A 151 20.98 -5.36 27.10
N TYR A 152 21.64 -5.12 25.97
CA TYR A 152 21.13 -5.45 24.62
C TYR A 152 21.89 -6.62 23.96
N TRP A 153 22.46 -7.54 24.74
CA TRP A 153 23.23 -8.66 24.19
C TRP A 153 22.42 -9.57 23.26
N GLN A 154 21.11 -9.75 23.56
CA GLN A 154 20.21 -10.54 22.70
C GLN A 154 19.95 -9.84 21.38
N ASP A 155 19.74 -8.52 21.39
CA ASP A 155 19.54 -7.73 20.16
C ASP A 155 20.78 -7.76 19.27
N ALA A 156 21.97 -7.69 19.86
CA ALA A 156 23.23 -7.82 19.13
C ALA A 156 23.34 -9.20 18.43
N ARG A 157 22.93 -10.28 19.08
CA ARG A 157 22.88 -11.63 18.50
C ARG A 157 21.86 -11.74 17.37
N ILE A 158 20.68 -11.16 17.54
CA ILE A 158 19.65 -11.11 16.50
C ILE A 158 20.17 -10.37 15.27
N LEU A 159 20.81 -9.21 15.46
CA LEU A 159 21.42 -8.45 14.37
C LEU A 159 22.51 -9.26 13.64
N LEU A 160 23.40 -9.94 14.38
CA LEU A 160 24.40 -10.82 13.80
C LEU A 160 23.76 -11.96 12.97
N CYS A 161 22.73 -12.61 13.51
CA CYS A 161 21.99 -13.61 12.76
C CYS A 161 21.44 -13.07 11.44
N LEU A 162 20.82 -11.86 11.48
CA LEU A 162 20.28 -11.21 10.26
C LEU A 162 21.39 -10.88 9.26
N ILE A 163 22.55 -10.37 9.74
CA ILE A 163 23.69 -10.00 8.90
C ILE A 163 24.25 -11.24 8.19
N PHE A 164 24.52 -12.32 8.94
CA PHE A 164 25.17 -13.51 8.38
C PHE A 164 24.24 -14.42 7.59
N THR A 165 22.96 -14.48 7.91
CA THR A 165 21.99 -15.35 7.20
C THR A 165 21.26 -14.64 6.05
N GLY A 166 21.23 -13.32 6.05
CA GLY A 166 20.41 -12.54 5.09
C GLY A 166 18.92 -12.78 5.22
N LEU A 167 18.46 -13.33 6.35
CA LEU A 167 17.04 -13.46 6.66
C LEU A 167 16.42 -12.09 6.95
N ARG A 168 15.15 -11.94 6.59
CA ARG A 168 14.36 -10.78 7.07
C ARG A 168 13.97 -10.98 8.54
N PRO A 169 13.77 -9.90 9.33
CA PRO A 169 13.39 -10.04 10.73
C PRO A 169 12.20 -10.98 10.96
N ASN A 170 11.14 -10.86 10.17
CA ASN A 170 9.97 -11.73 10.28
C ASN A 170 10.26 -13.19 9.91
N GLU A 171 11.20 -13.44 9.00
CA GLU A 171 11.64 -14.79 8.63
C GLU A 171 12.47 -15.42 9.74
N LEU A 172 13.36 -14.65 10.37
CA LEU A 172 14.14 -15.10 11.52
C LEU A 172 13.24 -15.45 12.71
N PHE A 173 12.28 -14.57 13.05
CA PHE A 173 11.36 -14.83 14.17
C PHE A 173 10.33 -15.94 13.90
N ALA A 174 10.11 -16.30 12.64
CA ALA A 174 9.26 -17.44 12.27
C ALA A 174 10.01 -18.78 12.26
N LEU A 175 11.34 -18.79 12.42
CA LEU A 175 12.11 -20.04 12.45
C LEU A 175 11.71 -20.90 13.66
N ARG A 176 11.65 -22.21 13.43
CA ARG A 176 11.46 -23.25 14.46
C ARG A 176 12.67 -24.15 14.51
N LEU A 177 12.89 -24.84 15.61
CA LEU A 177 14.03 -25.75 15.78
C LEU A 177 14.18 -26.77 14.63
N PRO A 178 13.12 -27.40 14.12
CA PRO A 178 13.25 -28.30 12.95
C PRO A 178 13.79 -27.66 11.69
N ASN A 179 13.74 -26.32 11.59
CA ASN A 179 14.30 -25.59 10.46
C ASN A 179 15.82 -25.41 10.52
N ILE A 180 16.45 -25.76 11.64
CA ILE A 180 17.87 -25.55 11.89
C ILE A 180 18.57 -26.92 12.01
N SER A 181 19.48 -27.20 11.11
CA SER A 181 20.31 -28.41 11.17
C SER A 181 21.77 -28.04 11.38
N ILE A 182 22.26 -28.27 12.59
CA ILE A 182 23.69 -28.03 12.93
C ILE A 182 24.57 -29.03 12.19
N THR A 183 24.14 -30.29 12.11
CA THR A 183 24.86 -31.36 11.43
C THR A 183 25.05 -31.07 9.94
N GLN A 184 24.02 -30.54 9.29
CA GLN A 184 24.05 -30.16 7.87
C GLN A 184 24.51 -28.70 7.66
N LYS A 185 24.84 -27.99 8.72
CA LYS A 185 25.27 -26.58 8.70
C LYS A 185 24.33 -25.71 7.85
N LYS A 186 23.00 -25.87 8.04
CA LYS A 186 22.02 -25.14 7.25
C LYS A 186 20.80 -24.75 8.07
N ILE A 187 20.21 -23.61 7.69
CA ILE A 187 18.88 -23.18 8.09
C ILE A 187 17.98 -23.27 6.87
N VAL A 188 16.75 -23.76 7.04
CA VAL A 188 15.72 -23.72 6.00
C VAL A 188 14.73 -22.65 6.37
N GLY A 189 14.69 -21.55 5.63
CA GLY A 189 13.86 -20.39 5.98
C GLY A 189 13.51 -19.53 4.77
N GLY A 190 12.78 -18.45 5.03
CA GLY A 190 12.27 -17.55 4.00
C GLY A 190 10.78 -17.78 3.72
N GLY A 191 10.08 -16.78 3.20
CA GLY A 191 8.63 -16.91 3.02
C GLY A 191 7.94 -15.76 2.29
N LYS A 192 8.67 -14.73 1.87
CA LYS A 192 8.03 -13.54 1.24
C LYS A 192 7.68 -13.76 -0.23
N THR A 193 8.44 -14.59 -0.93
CA THR A 193 8.24 -14.88 -2.36
C THR A 193 8.29 -16.38 -2.60
N ALA A 194 7.66 -16.88 -3.65
CA ALA A 194 7.70 -18.30 -3.98
C ALA A 194 9.15 -18.83 -4.09
N ALA A 195 10.02 -18.09 -4.77
CA ALA A 195 11.45 -18.43 -4.90
C ALA A 195 12.25 -18.32 -3.59
N GLY A 196 11.75 -17.55 -2.61
CA GLY A 196 12.40 -17.39 -1.30
C GLY A 196 11.87 -18.31 -0.21
N THR A 197 10.80 -19.08 -0.51
CA THR A 197 10.17 -19.97 0.47
C THR A 197 11.03 -21.21 0.66
N ASN A 198 11.30 -21.56 1.94
CA ASN A 198 12.08 -22.73 2.33
C ASN A 198 13.49 -22.80 1.70
N ARG A 199 14.13 -21.66 1.45
CA ARG A 199 15.49 -21.63 0.91
C ARG A 199 16.49 -22.17 1.93
N PRO A 200 17.47 -23.01 1.51
CA PRO A 200 18.57 -23.40 2.37
C PRO A 200 19.56 -22.23 2.53
N ILE A 201 19.92 -21.94 3.76
CA ILE A 201 20.88 -20.90 4.14
C ILE A 201 22.01 -21.58 4.88
N PRO A 202 23.27 -21.49 4.42
CA PRO A 202 24.43 -22.05 5.14
C PRO A 202 24.67 -21.32 6.45
N ILE A 203 25.19 -22.02 7.46
CA ILE A 203 25.62 -21.47 8.75
C ILE A 203 27.12 -21.73 8.94
#